data_3dfd8389f2f39bc5503291d4db7f1ff6
#
_entry.id   3dfd8389f2f39bc5503291d4db7f1ff6
#
_cell.length_a   1.000
_cell.length_b   1.000
_cell.length_c   1.000
_cell.angle_alpha   90.00
_cell.angle_beta   90.00
_cell.angle_gamma   90.00
#
_symmetry.space_group_name_H-M   'P 1'
#
loop_
_entity.id
_entity.type
_entity.pdbx_description
1 polymer ?
#
loop_
_entity_poly.entity_id
_entity_poly.type
_entity_poly.pdbx_seq_one_letter_code
_entity_poly.pdbx_strand_id
1 'polypeptide(L)'
;MRILITGAAGQIGSGLSKLLIENGHDLTLCDNLRNGYLEHLKDNANEVIAPFYEVDITTQEFFEKCGGEYDVIIHLAAITSLPDCESNPLETLSINVSGTANVLEFAREFDVPHVIFASTSAIYENNDVEVFTEDLEVNPRLYYSLSKKMSEELIHSYRENYGMTVTILRFFNVFGPDGDQTRPNPPLLNFAYRELSHDRAPVLSGDGEQVRDFIWVKDVVRMLELCMRKQPNDVFNVCSGVTVSVNQMSQWVAEALGKEHIGLDHKPASELWDRYPEMFEGSHPLDKGLVAKETTRYSKGSFEKAERILGWRPHTDMESLVKKVTLEIGCE
;
A
#
# COMPACT_ATOMS: atom_id res chain seq x y z
N MET A 1 -18.19 14.41 7.36
CA MET A 1 -18.50 13.49 6.25
C MET A 1 -18.68 12.09 6.84
N ARG A 2 -19.57 11.29 6.25
CA ARG A 2 -19.72 9.85 6.55
C ARG A 2 -18.83 9.07 5.57
N ILE A 3 -17.94 8.25 6.10
CA ILE A 3 -16.85 7.63 5.33
C ILE A 3 -16.83 6.13 5.61
N LEU A 4 -16.87 5.31 4.55
CA LEU A 4 -16.57 3.89 4.64
C LEU A 4 -15.11 3.64 4.27
N ILE A 5 -14.36 2.94 5.13
CA ILE A 5 -12.97 2.56 4.87
C ILE A 5 -12.87 1.04 4.84
N THR A 6 -12.51 0.47 3.69
CA THR A 6 -12.17 -0.95 3.57
C THR A 6 -10.67 -1.15 3.72
N GLY A 7 -10.23 -2.23 4.37
CA GLY A 7 -8.83 -2.40 4.74
C GLY A 7 -8.41 -1.47 5.87
N ALA A 8 -9.35 -1.16 6.76
CA ALA A 8 -9.18 -0.15 7.80
C ALA A 8 -8.14 -0.52 8.86
N ALA A 9 -7.95 -1.81 9.14
CA ALA A 9 -6.99 -2.31 10.13
C ALA A 9 -5.55 -2.40 9.61
N GLY A 10 -5.31 -2.11 8.32
CA GLY A 10 -3.99 -2.05 7.72
C GLY A 10 -3.23 -0.76 8.06
N GLN A 11 -1.95 -0.70 7.73
CA GLN A 11 -1.04 0.44 8.03
C GLN A 11 -1.58 1.80 7.57
N ILE A 12 -2.11 1.89 6.33
CA ILE A 12 -2.67 3.15 5.81
C ILE A 12 -4.03 3.42 6.43
N GLY A 13 -4.88 2.39 6.50
CA GLY A 13 -6.25 2.50 6.99
C GLY A 13 -6.33 2.95 8.44
N SER A 14 -5.49 2.41 9.32
CA SER A 14 -5.47 2.76 10.74
C SER A 14 -5.02 4.21 10.97
N GLY A 15 -3.93 4.62 10.34
CA GLY A 15 -3.45 6.00 10.43
C GLY A 15 -4.45 7.02 9.88
N LEU A 16 -5.11 6.69 8.75
CA LEU A 16 -6.17 7.51 8.18
C LEU A 16 -7.38 7.61 9.11
N SER A 17 -7.83 6.49 9.66
CA SER A 17 -9.00 6.44 10.55
C SER A 17 -8.82 7.32 11.78
N LYS A 18 -7.65 7.25 12.43
CA LYS A 18 -7.30 8.10 13.58
C LYS A 18 -7.38 9.58 13.22
N LEU A 19 -6.74 10.00 12.12
CA LEU A 19 -6.75 11.39 11.66
C LEU A 19 -8.18 11.87 11.35
N LEU A 20 -8.97 11.07 10.65
CA LEU A 20 -10.31 11.48 10.25
C LEU A 20 -11.26 11.63 11.44
N ILE A 21 -11.11 10.80 12.47
CA ILE A 21 -11.87 10.95 13.73
C ILE A 21 -11.46 12.24 14.45
N GLU A 22 -10.16 12.52 14.54
CA GLU A 22 -9.67 13.78 15.14
C GLU A 22 -10.22 15.00 14.41
N ASN A 23 -10.43 14.90 13.08
CA ASN A 23 -11.03 15.94 12.26
C ASN A 23 -12.57 15.96 12.27
N GLY A 24 -13.22 15.14 13.12
CA GLY A 24 -14.67 15.14 13.33
C GLY A 24 -15.48 14.48 12.21
N HIS A 25 -14.90 13.52 11.49
CA HIS A 25 -15.60 12.70 10.51
C HIS A 25 -16.30 11.50 11.19
N ASP A 26 -17.39 11.04 10.56
CA ASP A 26 -18.14 9.84 10.97
C ASP A 26 -17.68 8.65 10.13
N LEU A 27 -17.09 7.64 10.76
CA LEU A 27 -16.47 6.52 10.08
C LEU A 27 -17.23 5.22 10.25
N THR A 28 -17.26 4.43 9.20
CA THR A 28 -17.53 2.99 9.23
C THR A 28 -16.27 2.27 8.74
N LEU A 29 -15.75 1.35 9.54
CA LEU A 29 -14.52 0.64 9.26
C LEU A 29 -14.81 -0.82 8.95
N CYS A 30 -14.18 -1.38 7.92
CA CYS A 30 -14.23 -2.82 7.67
C CYS A 30 -12.88 -3.38 7.23
N ASP A 31 -12.62 -4.62 7.66
CA ASP A 31 -11.43 -5.40 7.36
C ASP A 31 -11.73 -6.88 7.61
N ASN A 32 -11.09 -7.81 6.92
CA ASN A 32 -11.19 -9.24 7.22
C ASN A 32 -10.07 -9.74 8.15
N LEU A 33 -9.24 -8.82 8.64
CA LEU A 33 -8.11 -9.05 9.56
C LEU A 33 -7.06 -10.07 9.06
N ARG A 34 -7.00 -10.31 7.74
CA ARG A 34 -6.00 -11.20 7.14
C ARG A 34 -4.58 -10.73 7.40
N ASN A 35 -4.32 -9.42 7.21
CA ASN A 35 -3.03 -8.77 7.40
C ASN A 35 -3.15 -7.46 8.18
N GLY A 36 -4.33 -7.15 8.70
CA GLY A 36 -4.62 -6.00 9.54
C GLY A 36 -4.73 -6.41 10.99
N TYR A 37 -4.53 -5.48 11.90
CA TYR A 37 -4.61 -5.70 13.34
C TYR A 37 -5.66 -4.77 13.93
N LEU A 38 -6.65 -5.34 14.62
CA LEU A 38 -7.71 -4.56 15.27
C LEU A 38 -7.15 -3.61 16.34
N GLU A 39 -6.01 -3.97 16.93
CA GLU A 39 -5.28 -3.15 17.91
C GLU A 39 -4.91 -1.78 17.36
N HIS A 40 -4.59 -1.68 16.07
CA HIS A 40 -4.27 -0.39 15.41
C HIS A 40 -5.47 0.56 15.32
N LEU A 41 -6.69 0.04 15.47
CA LEU A 41 -7.93 0.81 15.47
C LEU A 41 -8.47 1.12 16.88
N LYS A 42 -7.68 0.87 17.92
CA LYS A 42 -8.05 1.16 19.30
C LYS A 42 -7.46 2.48 19.79
N ASP A 43 -8.18 3.11 20.70
CA ASP A 43 -7.74 4.29 21.42
C ASP A 43 -6.98 3.95 22.71
N ASN A 44 -6.60 4.97 23.47
CA ASN A 44 -5.91 4.81 24.76
C ASN A 44 -6.76 4.10 25.85
N ALA A 45 -8.09 4.00 25.66
CA ALA A 45 -8.99 3.25 26.52
C ALA A 45 -9.14 1.78 26.07
N ASN A 46 -8.39 1.37 25.03
CA ASN A 46 -8.47 0.04 24.38
C ASN A 46 -9.82 -0.24 23.72
N GLU A 47 -10.55 0.81 23.33
CA GLU A 47 -11.81 0.71 22.60
C GLU A 47 -11.61 1.03 21.12
N VAL A 48 -12.37 0.37 20.25
CA VAL A 48 -12.32 0.61 18.80
C VAL A 48 -12.88 2.00 18.51
N ILE A 49 -12.10 2.81 17.78
CA ILE A 49 -12.32 4.25 17.56
C ILE A 49 -13.58 4.60 16.75
N ALA A 50 -14.18 3.62 16.04
CA ALA A 50 -15.40 3.79 15.24
C ALA A 50 -16.08 2.44 15.03
N PRO A 51 -17.35 2.38 14.57
CA PRO A 51 -18.01 1.13 14.17
C PRO A 51 -17.13 0.31 13.22
N PHE A 52 -16.82 -0.93 13.63
CA PHE A 52 -15.96 -1.84 12.90
C PHE A 52 -16.72 -3.14 12.56
N TYR A 53 -16.60 -3.57 11.32
CA TYR A 53 -17.13 -4.84 10.82
C TYR A 53 -16.00 -5.72 10.33
N GLU A 54 -15.81 -6.87 10.97
CA GLU A 54 -14.97 -7.94 10.44
C GLU A 54 -15.73 -8.61 9.29
N VAL A 55 -15.30 -8.31 8.05
CA VAL A 55 -15.99 -8.78 6.85
C VAL A 55 -15.07 -8.79 5.64
N ASP A 56 -15.28 -9.76 4.75
CA ASP A 56 -14.57 -9.83 3.48
C ASP A 56 -15.37 -9.12 2.38
N ILE A 57 -14.71 -8.20 1.67
CA ILE A 57 -15.32 -7.42 0.58
C ILE A 57 -15.77 -8.27 -0.62
N THR A 58 -15.35 -9.53 -0.69
CA THR A 58 -15.76 -10.46 -1.77
C THR A 58 -17.10 -11.14 -1.48
N THR A 59 -17.69 -10.94 -0.30
CA THR A 59 -18.89 -11.63 0.17
C THR A 59 -20.12 -10.74 0.15
N GLN A 60 -21.31 -11.36 0.12
CA GLN A 60 -22.59 -10.66 0.27
C GLN A 60 -22.71 -9.97 1.65
N GLU A 61 -22.05 -10.52 2.67
CA GLU A 61 -22.05 -9.98 4.02
C GLU A 61 -21.50 -8.54 4.10
N PHE A 62 -20.58 -8.18 3.16
CA PHE A 62 -20.09 -6.80 3.02
C PHE A 62 -21.24 -5.82 2.76
N PHE A 63 -22.17 -6.14 1.85
CA PHE A 63 -23.32 -5.28 1.56
C PHE A 63 -24.29 -5.21 2.75
N GLU A 64 -24.51 -6.33 3.42
CA GLU A 64 -25.45 -6.44 4.53
C GLU A 64 -24.96 -5.69 5.79
N LYS A 65 -23.69 -5.83 6.14
CA LYS A 65 -23.12 -5.24 7.35
C LYS A 65 -22.71 -3.78 7.18
N CYS A 66 -22.13 -3.45 6.02
CA CYS A 66 -21.62 -2.10 5.77
C CYS A 66 -22.65 -1.20 5.07
N GLY A 67 -23.84 -1.71 4.69
CA GLY A 67 -24.87 -0.92 4.01
C GLY A 67 -25.25 0.34 4.78
N GLY A 68 -25.28 1.47 4.08
CA GLY A 68 -25.55 2.78 4.69
C GLY A 68 -25.33 3.93 3.72
N GLU A 69 -25.53 5.15 4.22
CA GLU A 69 -25.31 6.37 3.45
C GLU A 69 -23.91 6.92 3.72
N TYR A 70 -23.10 7.06 2.68
CA TYR A 70 -21.73 7.57 2.75
C TYR A 70 -21.52 8.72 1.79
N ASP A 71 -20.64 9.65 2.16
CA ASP A 71 -20.17 10.72 1.28
C ASP A 71 -18.96 10.26 0.44
N VAL A 72 -18.21 9.26 0.93
CA VAL A 72 -17.05 8.70 0.24
C VAL A 72 -16.74 7.28 0.75
N ILE A 73 -16.25 6.42 -0.16
CA ILE A 73 -15.60 5.16 0.17
C ILE A 73 -14.11 5.29 -0.09
N ILE A 74 -13.29 4.88 0.89
CA ILE A 74 -11.83 4.75 0.73
C ILE A 74 -11.50 3.26 0.69
N HIS A 75 -11.17 2.77 -0.51
CA HIS A 75 -10.93 1.36 -0.76
C HIS A 75 -9.44 1.04 -0.68
N LEU A 76 -8.99 0.52 0.49
CA LEU A 76 -7.62 0.12 0.76
C LEU A 76 -7.45 -1.40 0.85
N ALA A 77 -8.55 -2.17 1.01
CA ALA A 77 -8.51 -3.62 1.13
C ALA A 77 -7.90 -4.28 -0.11
N ALA A 78 -6.85 -5.06 0.07
CA ALA A 78 -6.19 -5.83 -0.99
C ALA A 78 -5.15 -6.79 -0.42
N ILE A 79 -4.80 -7.85 -1.18
CA ILE A 79 -3.54 -8.56 -0.99
C ILE A 79 -2.45 -7.74 -1.68
N THR A 80 -1.39 -7.40 -0.96
CA THR A 80 -0.32 -6.49 -1.43
C THR A 80 1.08 -7.10 -1.44
N SER A 81 1.27 -8.27 -0.79
CA SER A 81 2.53 -8.99 -0.80
C SER A 81 2.75 -9.65 -2.15
N LEU A 82 3.79 -9.26 -2.86
CA LEU A 82 4.10 -9.79 -4.18
C LEU A 82 4.24 -11.33 -4.18
N PRO A 83 5.03 -11.96 -3.26
CA PRO A 83 5.10 -13.41 -3.22
C PRO A 83 3.76 -14.10 -2.91
N ASP A 84 2.93 -13.53 -2.03
CA ASP A 84 1.63 -14.10 -1.70
C ASP A 84 0.69 -14.06 -2.91
N CYS A 85 0.75 -12.98 -3.69
CA CYS A 85 -0.02 -12.84 -4.91
C CYS A 85 0.40 -13.84 -5.98
N GLU A 86 1.70 -14.07 -6.15
CA GLU A 86 2.22 -15.01 -7.14
C GLU A 86 1.99 -16.47 -6.72
N SER A 87 2.05 -16.79 -5.42
CA SER A 87 1.79 -18.15 -4.92
C SER A 87 0.30 -18.51 -4.98
N ASN A 88 -0.61 -17.54 -4.93
CA ASN A 88 -2.05 -17.78 -5.00
C ASN A 88 -2.77 -16.79 -5.94
N PRO A 89 -2.61 -16.95 -7.27
CA PRO A 89 -3.20 -16.05 -8.27
C PRO A 89 -4.73 -15.95 -8.21
N LEU A 90 -5.42 -17.07 -7.97
CA LEU A 90 -6.89 -17.10 -7.93
C LEU A 90 -7.43 -16.27 -6.77
N GLU A 91 -6.85 -16.41 -5.60
CA GLU A 91 -7.24 -15.63 -4.43
C GLU A 91 -6.91 -14.14 -4.64
N THR A 92 -5.72 -13.83 -5.21
CA THR A 92 -5.32 -12.47 -5.56
C THR A 92 -6.33 -11.80 -6.48
N LEU A 93 -6.74 -12.47 -7.56
CA LEU A 93 -7.74 -11.94 -8.49
C LEU A 93 -9.12 -11.81 -7.83
N SER A 94 -9.52 -12.79 -7.01
CA SER A 94 -10.78 -12.73 -6.27
C SER A 94 -10.84 -11.50 -5.35
N ILE A 95 -9.81 -11.29 -4.53
CA ILE A 95 -9.81 -10.18 -3.56
C ILE A 95 -9.57 -8.84 -4.26
N ASN A 96 -8.51 -8.73 -5.06
CA ASN A 96 -8.11 -7.44 -5.60
C ASN A 96 -9.02 -6.98 -6.76
N VAL A 97 -9.53 -7.88 -7.59
CA VAL A 97 -10.36 -7.51 -8.76
C VAL A 97 -11.84 -7.66 -8.43
N SER A 98 -12.31 -8.85 -8.03
CA SER A 98 -13.73 -9.05 -7.72
C SER A 98 -14.15 -8.27 -6.48
N GLY A 99 -13.29 -8.18 -5.45
CA GLY A 99 -13.53 -7.33 -4.28
C GLY A 99 -13.65 -5.84 -4.67
N THR A 100 -12.80 -5.35 -5.58
CA THR A 100 -12.93 -3.97 -6.11
C THR A 100 -14.25 -3.79 -6.88
N ALA A 101 -14.65 -4.78 -7.69
CA ALA A 101 -15.95 -4.74 -8.36
C ALA A 101 -17.11 -4.65 -7.37
N ASN A 102 -17.08 -5.42 -6.28
CA ASN A 102 -18.09 -5.35 -5.23
C ASN A 102 -18.14 -3.98 -4.55
N VAL A 103 -16.98 -3.35 -4.29
CA VAL A 103 -16.93 -1.99 -3.71
C VAL A 103 -17.52 -0.95 -4.68
N LEU A 104 -17.28 -1.09 -5.99
CA LEU A 104 -17.88 -0.21 -7.00
C LEU A 104 -19.39 -0.43 -7.13
N GLU A 105 -19.88 -1.69 -7.11
CA GLU A 105 -21.31 -2.01 -7.08
C GLU A 105 -21.96 -1.51 -5.80
N PHE A 106 -21.30 -1.68 -4.65
CA PHE A 106 -21.78 -1.13 -3.39
C PHE A 106 -21.93 0.41 -3.49
N ALA A 107 -20.92 1.11 -4.03
CA ALA A 107 -21.02 2.56 -4.21
C ALA A 107 -22.17 2.95 -5.13
N ARG A 108 -22.42 2.17 -6.19
CA ARG A 108 -23.53 2.39 -7.14
C ARG A 108 -24.90 2.08 -6.49
N GLU A 109 -25.02 1.00 -5.71
CA GLU A 109 -26.26 0.59 -5.06
C GLU A 109 -26.70 1.55 -3.93
N PHE A 110 -25.74 2.07 -3.18
CA PHE A 110 -25.98 3.01 -2.06
C PHE A 110 -25.78 4.49 -2.44
N ASP A 111 -25.73 4.81 -3.75
CA ASP A 111 -25.58 6.18 -4.28
C ASP A 111 -24.40 6.95 -3.65
N VAL A 112 -23.26 6.28 -3.39
CA VAL A 112 -22.07 6.93 -2.84
C VAL A 112 -21.39 7.77 -3.91
N PRO A 113 -21.27 9.09 -3.73
CA PRO A 113 -20.85 9.99 -4.80
C PRO A 113 -19.38 9.90 -5.18
N HIS A 114 -18.52 9.37 -4.30
CA HIS A 114 -17.07 9.32 -4.54
C HIS A 114 -16.41 8.07 -3.98
N VAL A 115 -15.56 7.43 -4.77
CA VAL A 115 -14.69 6.32 -4.36
C VAL A 115 -13.23 6.74 -4.52
N ILE A 116 -12.38 6.46 -3.53
CA ILE A 116 -10.93 6.61 -3.63
C ILE A 116 -10.31 5.21 -3.60
N PHE A 117 -9.63 4.84 -4.67
CA PHE A 117 -9.03 3.52 -4.85
C PHE A 117 -7.52 3.54 -4.67
N ALA A 118 -7.01 2.66 -3.80
CA ALA A 118 -5.58 2.43 -3.61
C ALA A 118 -5.02 1.50 -4.70
N SER A 119 -4.39 2.10 -5.71
CA SER A 119 -3.56 1.42 -6.71
C SER A 119 -2.09 1.43 -6.27
N THR A 120 -1.16 1.11 -7.16
CA THR A 120 0.24 0.86 -6.84
C THR A 120 1.18 1.33 -7.94
N SER A 121 2.41 1.72 -7.58
CA SER A 121 3.50 1.93 -8.54
C SER A 121 4.02 0.62 -9.18
N ALA A 122 3.64 -0.54 -8.64
CA ALA A 122 4.03 -1.83 -9.22
C ALA A 122 3.50 -2.02 -10.65
N ILE A 123 2.42 -1.32 -11.03
CA ILE A 123 1.91 -1.37 -12.42
C ILE A 123 2.92 -0.89 -13.46
N TYR A 124 3.95 -0.13 -13.05
CA TYR A 124 5.04 0.34 -13.92
C TYR A 124 6.17 -0.68 -14.11
N GLU A 125 6.03 -1.93 -13.64
CA GLU A 125 7.09 -2.94 -13.56
C GLU A 125 7.89 -3.18 -14.86
N ASN A 126 7.28 -2.99 -16.01
CA ASN A 126 7.92 -3.20 -17.32
C ASN A 126 8.33 -1.91 -18.04
N ASN A 127 8.31 -0.77 -17.33
CA ASN A 127 8.76 0.50 -17.89
C ASN A 127 10.25 0.74 -17.59
N ASP A 128 11.01 0.99 -18.62
CA ASP A 128 12.46 1.30 -18.58
C ASP A 128 12.67 2.82 -18.72
N VAL A 129 12.03 3.60 -17.83
CA VAL A 129 12.15 5.06 -17.80
C VAL A 129 12.71 5.52 -16.45
N GLU A 130 13.34 6.69 -16.44
CA GLU A 130 13.94 7.24 -15.22
C GLU A 130 12.89 7.71 -14.20
N VAL A 131 11.76 8.27 -14.68
CA VAL A 131 10.70 8.80 -13.82
C VAL A 131 9.33 8.32 -14.30
N PHE A 132 8.54 7.75 -13.40
CA PHE A 132 7.21 7.26 -13.70
C PHE A 132 6.18 8.39 -13.57
N THR A 133 5.44 8.63 -14.65
CA THR A 133 4.31 9.56 -14.72
C THR A 133 3.01 8.82 -14.98
N GLU A 134 1.87 9.44 -14.70
CA GLU A 134 0.55 8.78 -14.78
C GLU A 134 0.10 8.48 -16.22
N ASP A 135 0.68 9.15 -17.21
CA ASP A 135 0.39 9.00 -18.64
C ASP A 135 1.20 7.89 -19.34
N LEU A 136 2.13 7.25 -18.62
CA LEU A 136 2.87 6.11 -19.14
C LEU A 136 1.94 4.93 -19.42
N GLU A 137 2.13 4.30 -20.58
CA GLU A 137 1.51 3.01 -20.86
C GLU A 137 2.06 1.96 -19.88
N VAL A 138 1.17 1.20 -19.26
CA VAL A 138 1.51 0.17 -18.27
C VAL A 138 1.08 -1.21 -18.75
N ASN A 139 2.01 -2.18 -18.65
CA ASN A 139 1.78 -3.55 -19.07
C ASN A 139 2.37 -4.54 -18.05
N PRO A 140 1.77 -4.61 -16.84
CA PRO A 140 2.25 -5.48 -15.77
C PRO A 140 2.01 -6.96 -16.09
N ARG A 141 2.84 -7.84 -15.52
CA ARG A 141 2.77 -9.29 -15.71
C ARG A 141 2.60 -10.05 -14.40
N LEU A 142 3.17 -9.55 -13.30
CA LEU A 142 3.02 -10.15 -11.98
C LEU A 142 1.60 -9.95 -11.45
N TYR A 143 1.04 -10.95 -10.79
CA TYR A 143 -0.38 -10.97 -10.42
C TYR A 143 -0.80 -9.81 -9.52
N TYR A 144 0.08 -9.35 -8.62
CA TYR A 144 -0.21 -8.16 -7.82
C TYR A 144 -0.46 -6.93 -8.71
N SER A 145 0.51 -6.57 -9.52
CA SER A 145 0.45 -5.39 -10.39
C SER A 145 -0.61 -5.55 -11.48
N LEU A 146 -0.76 -6.75 -12.03
CA LEU A 146 -1.82 -7.07 -13.00
C LEU A 146 -3.21 -6.90 -12.38
N SER A 147 -3.45 -7.42 -11.16
CA SER A 147 -4.73 -7.30 -10.49
C SER A 147 -5.12 -5.84 -10.23
N LYS A 148 -4.13 -5.00 -9.84
CA LYS A 148 -4.36 -3.56 -9.66
C LYS A 148 -4.66 -2.86 -11.00
N LYS A 149 -3.96 -3.23 -12.08
CA LYS A 149 -4.25 -2.71 -13.42
C LYS A 149 -5.67 -3.11 -13.89
N MET A 150 -6.07 -4.36 -13.69
CA MET A 150 -7.43 -4.81 -14.00
C MET A 150 -8.48 -4.03 -13.20
N SER A 151 -8.21 -3.72 -11.94
CA SER A 151 -9.08 -2.88 -11.11
C SER A 151 -9.16 -1.44 -11.61
N GLU A 152 -8.06 -0.85 -12.10
CA GLU A 152 -8.08 0.47 -12.75
C GLU A 152 -8.95 0.45 -14.01
N GLU A 153 -8.89 -0.61 -14.83
CA GLU A 153 -9.76 -0.77 -16.03
C GLU A 153 -11.25 -0.90 -15.65
N LEU A 154 -11.56 -1.65 -14.60
CA LEU A 154 -12.93 -1.68 -14.06
C LEU A 154 -13.41 -0.30 -13.67
N ILE A 155 -12.59 0.46 -12.95
CA ILE A 155 -12.91 1.82 -12.53
C ILE A 155 -13.17 2.71 -13.74
N HIS A 156 -12.35 2.63 -14.79
CA HIS A 156 -12.59 3.39 -16.02
C HIS A 156 -13.95 3.03 -16.64
N SER A 157 -14.30 1.74 -16.70
CA SER A 157 -15.61 1.30 -17.17
C SER A 157 -16.76 1.87 -16.31
N TYR A 158 -16.62 1.89 -14.97
CA TYR A 158 -17.65 2.45 -14.10
C TYR A 158 -17.79 3.98 -14.24
N ARG A 159 -16.68 4.69 -14.45
CA ARG A 159 -16.71 6.13 -14.78
C ARG A 159 -17.49 6.39 -16.07
N GLU A 160 -17.21 5.63 -17.14
CA GLU A 160 -17.82 5.83 -18.45
C GLU A 160 -19.29 5.41 -18.50
N ASN A 161 -19.63 4.26 -17.91
CA ASN A 161 -20.95 3.67 -18.04
C ASN A 161 -21.95 4.22 -17.00
N TYR A 162 -21.48 4.59 -15.80
CA TYR A 162 -22.36 5.01 -14.70
C TYR A 162 -22.11 6.45 -14.22
N GLY A 163 -21.12 7.15 -14.78
CA GLY A 163 -20.78 8.51 -14.37
C GLY A 163 -20.20 8.61 -12.95
N MET A 164 -19.66 7.52 -12.42
CA MET A 164 -19.10 7.50 -11.06
C MET A 164 -17.85 8.35 -10.94
N THR A 165 -17.73 9.11 -9.87
CA THR A 165 -16.48 9.82 -9.53
C THR A 165 -15.57 8.90 -8.74
N VAL A 166 -14.42 8.53 -9.31
CA VAL A 166 -13.43 7.69 -8.66
C VAL A 166 -12.04 8.32 -8.77
N THR A 167 -11.34 8.47 -7.65
CA THR A 167 -9.93 8.85 -7.62
C THR A 167 -9.06 7.60 -7.53
N ILE A 168 -8.09 7.46 -8.42
CA ILE A 168 -7.10 6.37 -8.39
C ILE A 168 -5.79 6.92 -7.85
N LEU A 169 -5.25 6.32 -6.79
CA LEU A 169 -3.98 6.70 -6.18
C LEU A 169 -2.96 5.57 -6.33
N ARG A 170 -1.94 5.77 -7.15
CA ARG A 170 -0.82 4.85 -7.35
C ARG A 170 0.22 5.08 -6.28
N PHE A 171 0.14 4.32 -5.18
CA PHE A 171 1.09 4.44 -4.08
C PHE A 171 2.44 3.87 -4.45
N PHE A 172 3.50 4.61 -4.12
CA PHE A 172 4.87 4.10 -4.13
C PHE A 172 5.15 3.38 -2.80
N ASN A 173 6.41 3.10 -2.46
CA ASN A 173 6.70 2.27 -1.28
C ASN A 173 6.36 3.01 0.01
N VAL A 174 5.20 2.72 0.58
CA VAL A 174 4.72 3.39 1.80
C VAL A 174 5.49 2.87 3.01
N PHE A 175 5.99 3.78 3.85
CA PHE A 175 6.60 3.45 5.13
C PHE A 175 5.95 4.23 6.28
N GLY A 176 5.96 3.63 7.47
CA GLY A 176 5.36 4.20 8.68
C GLY A 176 5.53 3.28 9.87
N PRO A 177 5.12 3.71 11.08
CA PRO A 177 5.31 2.95 12.31
C PRO A 177 4.46 1.67 12.36
N ASP A 178 3.20 1.72 11.93
CA ASP A 178 2.23 0.61 12.02
C ASP A 178 2.44 -0.49 10.95
N GLY A 179 3.64 -0.62 10.39
CA GLY A 179 3.94 -1.66 9.41
C GLY A 179 4.00 -3.04 10.07
N ASP A 180 3.35 -4.03 9.46
CA ASP A 180 3.38 -5.40 9.96
C ASP A 180 4.80 -5.96 10.01
N GLN A 181 5.29 -6.20 11.23
CA GLN A 181 6.62 -6.76 11.50
C GLN A 181 6.61 -8.30 11.54
N THR A 182 5.45 -8.93 11.65
CA THR A 182 5.32 -10.37 11.91
C THR A 182 5.30 -11.20 10.64
N ARG A 183 4.85 -10.63 9.52
CA ARG A 183 4.79 -11.34 8.24
C ARG A 183 6.18 -11.73 7.73
N PRO A 184 6.30 -12.78 6.90
CA PRO A 184 7.58 -13.25 6.37
C PRO A 184 8.38 -12.19 5.60
N ASN A 185 7.69 -11.31 4.87
CA ASN A 185 8.28 -10.23 4.08
C ASN A 185 7.68 -8.87 4.51
N PRO A 186 8.10 -8.31 5.66
CA PRO A 186 7.60 -7.01 6.10
C PRO A 186 8.14 -5.86 5.23
N PRO A 187 7.54 -4.66 5.29
CA PRO A 187 8.12 -3.47 4.67
C PRO A 187 9.58 -3.26 5.11
N LEU A 188 10.42 -2.74 4.21
CA LEU A 188 11.87 -2.65 4.44
C LEU A 188 12.25 -2.00 5.77
N LEU A 189 11.63 -0.85 6.10
CA LEU A 189 11.91 -0.15 7.35
C LEU A 189 11.59 -1.04 8.57
N ASN A 190 10.40 -1.65 8.58
CA ASN A 190 9.95 -2.51 9.66
C ASN A 190 10.78 -3.80 9.76
N PHE A 191 11.26 -4.34 8.63
CA PHE A 191 12.21 -5.45 8.58
C PHE A 191 13.54 -5.07 9.24
N ALA A 192 14.15 -3.96 8.81
CA ALA A 192 15.42 -3.49 9.36
C ALA A 192 15.29 -3.18 10.85
N TYR A 193 14.21 -2.52 11.26
CA TYR A 193 13.90 -2.25 12.67
C TYR A 193 13.83 -3.54 13.49
N ARG A 194 13.06 -4.53 13.04
CA ARG A 194 12.90 -5.82 13.74
C ARG A 194 14.24 -6.53 13.94
N GLU A 195 15.06 -6.65 12.90
CA GLU A 195 16.33 -7.35 13.01
C GLU A 195 17.31 -6.59 13.95
N LEU A 196 17.47 -5.30 13.75
CA LEU A 196 18.37 -4.47 14.56
C LEU A 196 17.93 -4.37 16.03
N SER A 197 16.63 -4.30 16.31
CA SER A 197 16.11 -4.30 17.69
C SER A 197 16.47 -5.56 18.48
N HIS A 198 16.67 -6.69 17.76
CA HIS A 198 17.10 -7.96 18.33
C HIS A 198 18.61 -8.22 18.20
N ASP A 199 19.43 -7.19 17.97
CA ASP A 199 20.88 -7.29 17.78
C ASP A 199 21.30 -8.24 16.64
N ARG A 200 20.50 -8.29 15.57
CA ARG A 200 20.79 -9.08 14.36
C ARG A 200 21.03 -8.16 13.16
N ALA A 201 22.00 -8.53 12.31
CA ALA A 201 22.20 -7.84 11.04
C ALA A 201 21.01 -8.11 10.11
N PRO A 202 20.38 -7.07 9.52
CA PRO A 202 19.40 -7.26 8.47
C PRO A 202 20.03 -7.92 7.24
N VAL A 203 19.48 -9.03 6.79
CA VAL A 203 19.94 -9.77 5.59
C VAL A 203 19.15 -9.27 4.39
N LEU A 204 19.77 -8.40 3.59
CA LEU A 204 19.16 -7.74 2.45
C LEU A 204 19.26 -8.61 1.18
N SER A 205 18.26 -8.53 0.30
CA SER A 205 18.26 -9.26 -0.97
C SER A 205 18.98 -8.45 -2.05
N GLY A 206 19.92 -9.07 -2.78
CA GLY A 206 20.81 -8.42 -3.73
C GLY A 206 21.98 -7.72 -3.05
N ASP A 207 22.58 -6.74 -3.73
CA ASP A 207 23.66 -5.91 -3.19
C ASP A 207 23.16 -4.71 -2.34
N GLY A 208 21.84 -4.54 -2.25
CA GLY A 208 21.21 -3.45 -1.52
C GLY A 208 21.27 -2.08 -2.21
N GLU A 209 21.88 -1.98 -3.41
CA GLU A 209 21.99 -0.73 -4.17
C GLU A 209 20.75 -0.43 -5.02
N GLN A 210 19.81 -1.37 -5.14
CA GLN A 210 18.54 -1.10 -5.79
C GLN A 210 17.80 0.03 -5.07
N VAL A 211 17.38 1.04 -5.83
CA VAL A 211 16.73 2.24 -5.29
C VAL A 211 15.22 2.20 -5.48
N ARG A 212 14.51 2.74 -4.51
CA ARG A 212 13.06 2.89 -4.51
C ARG A 212 12.67 4.30 -4.11
N ASP A 213 11.55 4.75 -4.63
CA ASP A 213 10.85 5.92 -4.11
C ASP A 213 10.02 5.48 -2.92
N PHE A 214 10.30 6.01 -1.75
CA PHE A 214 9.57 5.76 -0.51
C PHE A 214 8.71 6.97 -0.17
N ILE A 215 7.49 6.73 0.28
CA ILE A 215 6.55 7.77 0.69
C ILE A 215 6.10 7.55 2.14
N TRP A 216 6.15 8.61 2.94
CA TRP A 216 5.71 8.56 4.33
C TRP A 216 4.20 8.38 4.44
N VAL A 217 3.74 7.46 5.30
CA VAL A 217 2.31 7.15 5.47
C VAL A 217 1.47 8.39 5.78
N LYS A 218 1.99 9.36 6.56
CA LYS A 218 1.27 10.62 6.85
C LYS A 218 1.09 11.51 5.60
N ASP A 219 1.98 11.42 4.62
CA ASP A 219 1.81 12.09 3.33
C ASP A 219 0.73 11.43 2.49
N VAL A 220 0.65 10.09 2.53
CA VAL A 220 -0.44 9.33 1.90
C VAL A 220 -1.78 9.71 2.52
N VAL A 221 -1.87 9.77 3.85
CA VAL A 221 -3.08 10.18 4.57
C VAL A 221 -3.51 11.60 4.18
N ARG A 222 -2.58 12.56 4.11
CA ARG A 222 -2.87 13.93 3.63
C ARG A 222 -3.38 13.94 2.18
N MET A 223 -2.85 13.06 1.32
CA MET A 223 -3.35 12.94 -0.07
C MET A 223 -4.78 12.42 -0.10
N LEU A 224 -5.07 11.36 0.66
CA LEU A 224 -6.42 10.79 0.77
C LEU A 224 -7.43 11.85 1.26
N GLU A 225 -7.10 12.57 2.34
CA GLU A 225 -7.96 13.63 2.88
C GLU A 225 -8.20 14.76 1.86
N LEU A 226 -7.17 15.13 1.10
CA LEU A 226 -7.30 16.14 0.05
C LEU A 226 -8.20 15.66 -1.10
N CYS A 227 -8.09 14.38 -1.49
CA CYS A 227 -8.96 13.77 -2.49
C CYS A 227 -10.42 13.70 -2.02
N MET A 228 -10.68 13.40 -0.75
CA MET A 228 -12.03 13.44 -0.18
C MET A 228 -12.68 14.83 -0.33
N ARG A 229 -11.92 15.89 -0.08
CA ARG A 229 -12.43 17.28 -0.19
C ARG A 229 -12.61 17.75 -1.62
N LYS A 230 -11.68 17.40 -2.53
CA LYS A 230 -11.66 17.91 -3.91
C LYS A 230 -12.38 16.99 -4.91
N GLN A 231 -12.56 15.73 -4.57
CA GLN A 231 -13.22 14.70 -5.38
C GLN A 231 -12.72 14.64 -6.83
N PRO A 232 -11.39 14.56 -7.07
CA PRO A 232 -10.87 14.49 -8.42
C PRO A 232 -11.25 13.15 -9.07
N ASN A 233 -11.75 13.19 -10.32
CA ASN A 233 -12.03 12.00 -11.10
C ASN A 233 -10.85 11.67 -12.01
N ASP A 234 -9.70 11.34 -11.41
CA ASP A 234 -8.43 11.21 -12.13
C ASP A 234 -7.50 10.18 -11.45
N VAL A 235 -6.30 9.98 -12.01
CA VAL A 235 -5.23 9.12 -11.50
C VAL A 235 -4.07 9.98 -11.02
N PHE A 236 -3.51 9.66 -9.84
CA PHE A 236 -2.35 10.36 -9.29
C PHE A 236 -1.30 9.40 -8.73
N ASN A 237 -0.04 9.68 -9.01
CA ASN A 237 1.08 9.09 -8.29
C ASN A 237 1.19 9.71 -6.88
N VAL A 238 1.37 8.84 -5.89
CA VAL A 238 1.61 9.24 -4.50
C VAL A 238 3.01 8.76 -4.13
N CYS A 239 3.98 9.63 -4.34
CA CYS A 239 5.42 9.37 -4.26
C CYS A 239 6.15 10.59 -3.67
N SER A 240 7.38 10.38 -3.21
CA SER A 240 8.21 11.49 -2.72
C SER A 240 9.01 12.18 -3.83
N GLY A 241 9.23 11.51 -4.96
CA GLY A 241 10.15 11.93 -6.00
C GLY A 241 11.64 11.79 -5.62
N VAL A 242 11.92 11.22 -4.44
CA VAL A 242 13.26 10.96 -3.92
C VAL A 242 13.54 9.46 -3.92
N THR A 243 14.68 9.08 -4.47
CA THR A 243 15.14 7.68 -4.48
C THR A 243 16.07 7.39 -3.31
N VAL A 244 15.86 6.28 -2.64
CA VAL A 244 16.69 5.80 -1.52
C VAL A 244 17.05 4.34 -1.80
N SER A 245 18.31 3.95 -1.59
CA SER A 245 18.71 2.55 -1.72
C SER A 245 18.26 1.74 -0.51
N VAL A 246 18.16 0.43 -0.70
CA VAL A 246 17.83 -0.51 0.39
C VAL A 246 18.89 -0.44 1.50
N ASN A 247 20.16 -0.32 1.13
CA ASN A 247 21.28 -0.12 2.06
C ASN A 247 21.12 1.18 2.85
N GLN A 248 20.86 2.28 2.17
CA GLN A 248 20.72 3.60 2.80
C GLN A 248 19.55 3.66 3.79
N MET A 249 18.39 3.12 3.41
CA MET A 249 17.23 3.03 4.31
C MET A 249 17.60 2.24 5.57
N SER A 250 18.20 1.06 5.42
CA SER A 250 18.58 0.19 6.54
C SER A 250 19.64 0.81 7.44
N GLN A 251 20.58 1.55 6.84
CA GLN A 251 21.61 2.29 7.59
C GLN A 251 20.98 3.40 8.45
N TRP A 252 20.04 4.19 7.92
CA TRP A 252 19.35 5.22 8.71
C TRP A 252 18.56 4.64 9.89
N VAL A 253 17.98 3.43 9.71
CA VAL A 253 17.35 2.71 10.82
C VAL A 253 18.39 2.33 11.88
N ALA A 254 19.56 1.80 11.46
CA ALA A 254 20.64 1.47 12.39
C ALA A 254 21.15 2.69 13.16
N GLU A 255 21.36 3.82 12.49
CA GLU A 255 21.77 5.09 13.10
C GLU A 255 20.74 5.59 14.12
N ALA A 256 19.44 5.53 13.80
CA ALA A 256 18.38 5.95 14.70
C ALA A 256 18.35 5.11 16.01
N LEU A 257 18.71 3.83 15.90
CA LEU A 257 18.77 2.90 17.04
C LEU A 257 20.14 2.89 17.77
N GLY A 258 21.18 3.60 17.25
CA GLY A 258 22.55 3.54 17.78
C GLY A 258 23.20 2.17 17.57
N LYS A 259 22.85 1.47 16.47
CA LYS A 259 23.25 0.08 16.19
C LYS A 259 24.07 -0.09 14.89
N GLU A 260 24.75 0.96 14.45
CA GLU A 260 25.57 0.95 13.22
C GLU A 260 26.67 -0.12 13.26
N HIS A 261 27.11 -0.50 14.46
CA HIS A 261 28.16 -1.50 14.68
C HIS A 261 27.73 -2.92 14.30
N ILE A 262 26.42 -3.19 14.16
CA ILE A 262 25.89 -4.50 13.76
C ILE A 262 26.13 -4.75 12.26
N GLY A 263 26.08 -3.69 11.42
CA GLY A 263 26.24 -3.77 9.96
C GLY A 263 25.01 -4.33 9.25
N LEU A 264 25.20 -4.60 7.95
CA LEU A 264 24.19 -5.15 7.04
C LEU A 264 24.79 -6.37 6.34
N ASP A 265 24.02 -7.45 6.22
CA ASP A 265 24.36 -8.63 5.46
C ASP A 265 23.57 -8.66 4.14
N HIS A 266 24.12 -9.38 3.14
CA HIS A 266 23.53 -9.49 1.81
C HIS A 266 23.45 -10.94 1.38
N LYS A 267 22.38 -11.27 0.64
CA LYS A 267 22.16 -12.58 0.02
C LYS A 267 21.73 -12.42 -1.44
N PRO A 268 21.93 -13.42 -2.30
CA PRO A 268 21.45 -13.37 -3.67
C PRO A 268 19.96 -12.98 -3.74
N ALA A 269 19.60 -12.09 -4.68
CA ALA A 269 18.22 -11.64 -4.85
C ALA A 269 17.24 -12.78 -5.14
N SER A 270 17.72 -13.86 -5.78
CA SER A 270 16.95 -15.07 -6.05
C SER A 270 16.47 -15.80 -4.78
N GLU A 271 17.21 -15.71 -3.69
CA GLU A 271 16.87 -16.40 -2.44
C GLU A 271 15.61 -15.85 -1.75
N LEU A 272 15.16 -14.66 -2.10
CA LEU A 272 13.87 -14.15 -1.63
C LEU A 272 12.73 -15.12 -1.99
N TRP A 273 12.84 -15.74 -3.15
CA TRP A 273 11.82 -16.60 -3.75
C TRP A 273 12.00 -18.10 -3.40
N ASP A 274 13.13 -18.50 -2.79
CA ASP A 274 13.40 -19.89 -2.40
C ASP A 274 12.41 -20.43 -1.34
N ARG A 275 11.66 -19.53 -0.70
CA ARG A 275 10.57 -19.89 0.23
C ARG A 275 9.29 -20.35 -0.48
N TYR A 276 9.21 -20.20 -1.79
CA TYR A 276 8.05 -20.48 -2.64
C TYR A 276 8.45 -21.41 -3.80
N PRO A 277 9.06 -22.61 -3.52
CA PRO A 277 9.59 -23.48 -4.56
C PRO A 277 8.52 -23.94 -5.55
N GLU A 278 7.28 -24.08 -5.08
CA GLU A 278 6.12 -24.52 -5.87
C GLU A 278 5.83 -23.61 -7.07
N MET A 279 6.21 -22.35 -7.02
CA MET A 279 6.05 -21.42 -8.14
C MET A 279 7.01 -21.68 -9.29
N PHE A 280 8.13 -22.36 -9.03
CA PHE A 280 9.21 -22.60 -9.99
C PHE A 280 9.34 -24.07 -10.40
N GLU A 281 8.39 -24.91 -10.02
CA GLU A 281 8.34 -26.33 -10.32
C GLU A 281 7.16 -26.68 -11.24
N GLY A 282 7.16 -27.90 -11.77
CA GLY A 282 6.07 -28.41 -12.63
C GLY A 282 6.24 -28.07 -14.11
N SER A 283 5.16 -28.24 -14.87
CA SER A 283 5.17 -28.08 -16.33
C SER A 283 5.03 -26.63 -16.80
N HIS A 284 4.62 -25.72 -15.93
CA HIS A 284 4.41 -24.29 -16.21
C HIS A 284 4.98 -23.43 -15.08
N PRO A 285 6.31 -23.44 -14.88
CA PRO A 285 6.94 -22.68 -13.80
C PRO A 285 6.90 -21.18 -14.09
N LEU A 286 6.84 -20.37 -13.03
CA LEU A 286 7.02 -18.93 -13.13
C LEU A 286 8.44 -18.61 -13.64
N ASP A 287 8.55 -17.60 -14.50
CA ASP A 287 9.85 -17.15 -15.01
C ASP A 287 10.67 -16.47 -13.90
N LYS A 288 11.78 -17.08 -13.51
CA LYS A 288 12.71 -16.54 -12.52
C LYS A 288 13.28 -15.19 -12.92
N GLY A 289 13.43 -14.91 -14.23
CA GLY A 289 13.89 -13.62 -14.72
C GLY A 289 12.91 -12.49 -14.44
N LEU A 290 11.61 -12.77 -14.51
CA LEU A 290 10.56 -11.80 -14.22
C LEU A 290 10.61 -11.36 -12.75
N VAL A 291 10.67 -12.30 -11.81
CA VAL A 291 10.71 -11.99 -10.37
C VAL A 291 12.05 -11.38 -9.94
N ALA A 292 13.16 -11.79 -10.57
CA ALA A 292 14.46 -11.18 -10.31
C ALA A 292 14.49 -9.71 -10.75
N LYS A 293 13.90 -9.40 -11.92
CA LYS A 293 13.77 -8.02 -12.42
C LYS A 293 13.00 -7.15 -11.42
N GLU A 294 11.90 -7.65 -10.84
CA GLU A 294 11.14 -6.88 -9.84
C GLU A 294 11.94 -6.66 -8.55
N THR A 295 12.69 -7.66 -8.08
CA THR A 295 13.52 -7.53 -6.87
C THR A 295 14.58 -6.43 -7.01
N THR A 296 15.15 -6.26 -8.21
CA THR A 296 16.21 -5.26 -8.48
C THR A 296 15.70 -3.98 -9.15
N ARG A 297 14.39 -3.84 -9.34
CA ARG A 297 13.77 -2.73 -10.07
C ARG A 297 14.16 -1.37 -9.47
N TYR A 298 14.49 -0.42 -10.37
CA TYR A 298 14.52 1.01 -10.06
C TYR A 298 13.09 1.56 -10.00
N SER A 299 12.77 2.44 -9.04
CA SER A 299 11.49 3.15 -9.05
C SER A 299 11.63 4.57 -8.54
N LYS A 300 11.18 5.54 -9.35
CA LYS A 300 11.05 6.95 -9.00
C LYS A 300 9.77 7.49 -9.62
N GLY A 301 8.91 8.10 -8.81
CA GLY A 301 7.67 8.72 -9.29
C GLY A 301 7.81 10.22 -9.50
N SER A 302 6.91 10.79 -10.35
CA SER A 302 6.63 12.21 -10.38
C SER A 302 5.33 12.48 -9.65
N PHE A 303 5.31 13.45 -8.73
CA PHE A 303 4.13 13.98 -8.07
C PHE A 303 3.63 15.29 -8.70
N GLU A 304 4.22 15.73 -9.80
CA GLU A 304 3.91 17.02 -10.44
C GLU A 304 2.44 17.18 -10.81
N LYS A 305 1.77 16.10 -11.22
CA LYS A 305 0.34 16.10 -11.52
C LYS A 305 -0.48 16.38 -10.25
N ALA A 306 -0.17 15.71 -9.15
CA ALA A 306 -0.82 15.92 -7.86
C ALA A 306 -0.58 17.34 -7.33
N GLU A 307 0.63 17.86 -7.49
CA GLU A 307 0.94 19.25 -7.14
C GLU A 307 0.13 20.24 -7.96
N ARG A 308 0.15 20.13 -9.26
CA ARG A 308 -0.53 21.06 -10.18
C ARG A 308 -2.06 21.09 -9.99
N ILE A 309 -2.69 19.90 -9.80
CA ILE A 309 -4.15 19.78 -9.76
C ILE A 309 -4.67 19.92 -8.33
N LEU A 310 -3.99 19.32 -7.36
CA LEU A 310 -4.46 19.24 -5.98
C LEU A 310 -3.71 20.19 -5.03
N GLY A 311 -2.55 20.73 -5.44
CA GLY A 311 -1.67 21.49 -4.55
C GLY A 311 -1.01 20.61 -3.49
N TRP A 312 -0.92 19.28 -3.73
CA TRP A 312 -0.30 18.35 -2.81
C TRP A 312 1.20 18.22 -3.07
N ARG A 313 1.97 18.21 -1.99
CA ARG A 313 3.42 17.95 -2.00
C ARG A 313 3.80 16.99 -0.87
N PRO A 314 4.67 16.02 -1.12
CA PRO A 314 5.23 15.13 -0.10
C PRO A 314 6.32 15.85 0.71
N HIS A 315 6.69 15.26 1.85
CA HIS A 315 7.95 15.54 2.50
C HIS A 315 9.08 14.78 1.75
N THR A 316 10.23 15.43 1.60
CA THR A 316 11.37 14.92 0.82
C THR A 316 12.65 14.70 1.63
N ASP A 317 12.71 15.11 2.88
CA ASP A 317 13.81 14.80 3.79
C ASP A 317 13.66 13.37 4.32
N MET A 318 14.01 12.40 3.47
CA MET A 318 13.82 10.98 3.76
C MET A 318 14.63 10.50 4.97
N GLU A 319 15.86 10.99 5.14
CA GLU A 319 16.70 10.60 6.28
C GLU A 319 16.05 10.96 7.60
N SER A 320 15.66 12.23 7.77
CA SER A 320 15.00 12.69 8.99
C SER A 320 13.68 11.96 9.25
N LEU A 321 12.90 11.67 8.19
CA LEU A 321 11.64 10.95 8.31
C LEU A 321 11.85 9.49 8.72
N VAL A 322 12.80 8.78 8.11
CA VAL A 322 13.11 7.39 8.45
C VAL A 322 13.55 7.28 9.90
N LYS A 323 14.49 8.13 10.33
CA LYS A 323 14.98 8.16 11.72
C LYS A 323 13.85 8.46 12.71
N LYS A 324 12.99 9.42 12.40
CA LYS A 324 11.82 9.74 13.22
C LYS A 324 10.86 8.56 13.35
N VAL A 325 10.45 7.95 12.22
CA VAL A 325 9.53 6.80 12.22
C VAL A 325 10.13 5.61 12.95
N THR A 326 11.43 5.36 12.80
CA THR A 326 12.13 4.30 13.52
C THR A 326 11.99 4.44 15.04
N LEU A 327 12.09 5.66 15.56
CA LEU A 327 11.93 5.93 16.99
C LEU A 327 10.44 5.84 17.42
N GLU A 328 9.49 6.18 16.56
CA GLU A 328 8.05 6.02 16.83
C GLU A 328 7.68 4.53 17.03
N ILE A 329 8.23 3.60 16.24
CA ILE A 329 7.99 2.14 16.41
C ILE A 329 8.43 1.64 17.78
N GLY A 330 9.51 2.17 18.35
CA GLY A 330 10.04 1.73 19.64
C GLY A 330 9.31 2.30 20.87
N CYS A 331 8.33 3.17 20.67
CA CYS A 331 7.60 3.85 21.75
C CYS A 331 6.21 3.23 22.02
N GLU A 332 5.80 2.24 21.25
CA GLU A 332 4.57 1.46 21.41
C GLU A 332 4.87 0.13 22.15
#